data_17232198fb2b7da69f7fe3d71744705a
#
_entry.id   17232198fb2b7da69f7fe3d71744705a
#
_cell.length_a   1.000
_cell.length_b   1.000
_cell.length_c   1.000
_cell.angle_alpha   90.00
_cell.angle_beta   90.00
_cell.angle_gamma   90.00
#
_symmetry.space_group_name_H-M   'P 1'
#
loop_
_entity.id
_entity.type
_entity.pdbx_description
1 polymer ?
#
loop_
_entity_poly.entity_id
_entity_poly.type
_entity_poly.pdbx_seq_one_letter_code
_entity_poly.pdbx_strand_id
1 'polypeptide(L)'
;MRIEPDIASPRTLIDAWLPSDEEFVEAAGWWLAEASRLLAGPVWGQMVASAPMVRLGSDGFPRGVPGDVAATLSVLPQPPWTGGEDSVMIRPYSPANIEWMLGELVQRPLSTGFELVGLDADGEPYETTSETLLVRVMVLEDTPEWVQFMAGIVSSPPGGDLRRPAVSSRWAEVCRMMAQRVDVSFGHVCDDDSGRGQTPLDEMLFRGGRILSITKGREVLRGYSWVTVVPAGLAQKLGGAQAMRASGAFAVVDELPFGGLWLQATRYFAEYDPAAVHRVFRALAPVLPAGQAKPKPFDERPRRLIWDDAANWR
;
A
#
# COMPACT_ATOMS: atom_id res chain seq x y z
N MET A 1 18.64 -3.21 -27.02
CA MET A 1 17.91 -3.32 -25.75
C MET A 1 17.77 -1.91 -25.19
N ARG A 2 16.61 -1.28 -25.30
CA ARG A 2 16.34 -0.02 -24.60
C ARG A 2 16.26 -0.38 -23.11
N ILE A 3 17.18 0.15 -22.32
CA ILE A 3 17.04 0.16 -20.87
C ILE A 3 15.86 1.13 -20.63
N GLU A 4 14.70 0.61 -20.30
CA GLU A 4 13.61 1.48 -19.85
C GLU A 4 14.09 2.26 -18.62
N PRO A 5 13.79 3.57 -18.54
CA PRO A 5 14.22 4.34 -17.39
C PRO A 5 13.61 3.70 -16.15
N ASP A 6 14.46 3.48 -15.17
CA ASP A 6 14.15 2.92 -13.87
C ASP A 6 13.07 3.77 -13.18
N ILE A 7 11.80 3.36 -13.28
CA ILE A 7 10.65 4.12 -12.77
C ILE A 7 10.41 3.73 -11.33
N ALA A 8 10.21 4.72 -10.46
CA ALA A 8 9.85 4.51 -9.06
C ALA A 8 8.33 4.35 -8.93
N SER A 9 7.83 3.13 -9.07
CA SER A 9 6.40 2.83 -8.96
C SER A 9 5.91 3.02 -7.52
N PRO A 10 4.94 3.92 -7.28
CA PRO A 10 4.49 4.20 -5.94
C PRO A 10 3.69 3.05 -5.34
N ARG A 11 3.92 2.81 -4.06
CA ARG A 11 3.18 1.85 -3.24
C ARG A 11 2.94 2.43 -1.86
N THR A 12 1.80 2.08 -1.27
CA THR A 12 1.51 2.34 0.13
C THR A 12 0.89 1.11 0.77
N LEU A 13 1.23 0.92 2.02
CA LEU A 13 0.72 -0.12 2.88
C LEU A 13 0.43 0.49 4.24
N ILE A 14 -0.73 0.17 4.81
CA ILE A 14 -1.08 0.50 6.18
C ILE A 14 -1.68 -0.76 6.82
N ASP A 15 -1.08 -1.20 7.92
CA ASP A 15 -1.63 -2.24 8.78
C ASP A 15 -2.34 -1.57 9.96
N ALA A 16 -3.54 -2.01 10.24
CA ALA A 16 -4.36 -1.49 11.34
C ALA A 16 -5.01 -2.61 12.13
N TRP A 17 -5.30 -2.34 13.38
CA TRP A 17 -6.12 -3.19 14.23
C TRP A 17 -7.50 -2.57 14.35
N LEU A 18 -8.51 -3.23 13.81
CA LEU A 18 -9.91 -2.78 13.72
C LEU A 18 -10.84 -3.87 14.24
N PRO A 19 -11.04 -3.96 15.55
CA PRO A 19 -11.86 -5.00 16.17
C PRO A 19 -13.37 -4.77 15.95
N SER A 20 -13.80 -3.54 15.76
CA SER A 20 -15.19 -3.16 15.50
C SER A 20 -15.54 -3.29 14.02
N ASP A 21 -16.71 -3.88 13.72
CA ASP A 21 -17.22 -3.96 12.34
C ASP A 21 -17.55 -2.57 11.78
N GLU A 22 -18.05 -1.66 12.61
CA GLU A 22 -18.35 -0.28 12.22
C GLU A 22 -17.07 0.46 11.81
N GLU A 23 -16.00 0.41 12.61
CA GLU A 23 -14.71 1.01 12.30
C GLU A 23 -14.10 0.41 11.02
N PHE A 24 -14.22 -0.92 10.84
CA PHE A 24 -13.77 -1.59 9.65
C PHE A 24 -14.51 -1.12 8.40
N VAL A 25 -15.85 -1.09 8.43
CA VAL A 25 -16.68 -0.68 7.28
C VAL A 25 -16.40 0.77 6.91
N GLU A 26 -16.27 1.68 7.90
CA GLU A 26 -15.95 3.08 7.66
C GLU A 26 -14.56 3.23 7.02
N ALA A 27 -13.54 2.62 7.61
CA ALA A 27 -12.16 2.72 7.15
C ALA A 27 -11.97 2.07 5.76
N ALA A 28 -12.51 0.86 5.56
CA ALA A 28 -12.43 0.14 4.29
C ALA A 28 -13.23 0.85 3.20
N GLY A 29 -14.41 1.35 3.51
CA GLY A 29 -15.23 2.12 2.58
C GLY A 29 -14.53 3.39 2.11
N TRP A 30 -13.92 4.15 3.04
CA TRP A 30 -13.14 5.32 2.69
C TRP A 30 -11.95 4.96 1.78
N TRP A 31 -11.21 3.89 2.13
CA TRP A 31 -10.05 3.47 1.36
C TRP A 31 -10.41 3.07 -0.07
N LEU A 32 -11.46 2.26 -0.23
CA LEU A 32 -11.88 1.77 -1.54
C LEU A 32 -12.51 2.87 -2.42
N ALA A 33 -13.24 3.81 -1.85
CA ALA A 33 -13.89 4.88 -2.60
C ALA A 33 -12.97 6.10 -2.78
N GLU A 34 -12.56 6.74 -1.67
CA GLU A 34 -11.86 8.02 -1.73
C GLU A 34 -10.38 7.88 -2.07
N ALA A 35 -9.68 6.87 -1.53
CA ALA A 35 -8.28 6.68 -1.87
C ALA A 35 -8.13 6.28 -3.34
N SER A 36 -9.01 5.43 -3.88
CA SER A 36 -9.03 5.08 -5.31
C SER A 36 -9.19 6.33 -6.18
N ARG A 37 -10.15 7.18 -5.86
CA ARG A 37 -10.42 8.43 -6.58
C ARG A 37 -9.21 9.38 -6.53
N LEU A 38 -8.63 9.57 -5.35
CA LEU A 38 -7.49 10.46 -5.16
C LEU A 38 -6.23 9.94 -5.87
N LEU A 39 -5.95 8.63 -5.78
CA LEU A 39 -4.78 8.02 -6.38
C LEU A 39 -4.88 7.94 -7.90
N ALA A 40 -6.07 7.62 -8.46
CA ALA A 40 -6.31 7.68 -9.89
C ALA A 40 -6.13 9.11 -10.46
N GLY A 41 -6.42 10.12 -9.65
CA GLY A 41 -6.16 11.51 -10.01
C GLY A 41 -6.79 11.92 -11.35
N PRO A 42 -5.99 12.41 -12.32
CA PRO A 42 -6.54 12.90 -13.60
C PRO A 42 -7.31 11.86 -14.41
N VAL A 43 -6.96 10.57 -14.31
CA VAL A 43 -7.61 9.51 -15.10
C VAL A 43 -8.96 9.07 -14.51
N TRP A 44 -9.30 9.50 -13.30
CA TRP A 44 -10.60 9.18 -12.69
C TRP A 44 -11.78 9.63 -13.54
N GLY A 45 -11.73 10.86 -14.05
CA GLY A 45 -12.80 11.39 -14.90
C GLY A 45 -12.96 10.62 -16.21
N GLN A 46 -11.88 10.20 -16.84
CA GLN A 46 -11.89 9.36 -18.03
C GLN A 46 -12.51 7.99 -17.71
N MET A 47 -12.06 7.34 -16.65
CA MET A 47 -12.59 6.05 -16.19
C MET A 47 -14.11 6.10 -15.95
N VAL A 48 -14.60 7.13 -15.28
CA VAL A 48 -16.05 7.31 -15.03
C VAL A 48 -16.82 7.49 -16.35
N ALA A 49 -16.28 8.24 -17.30
CA ALA A 49 -16.91 8.44 -18.61
C ALA A 49 -16.96 7.15 -19.45
N SER A 50 -15.92 6.33 -19.40
CA SER A 50 -15.82 5.06 -20.14
C SER A 50 -16.60 3.92 -19.50
N ALA A 51 -16.91 3.99 -18.20
CA ALA A 51 -17.52 2.92 -17.42
C ALA A 51 -18.80 2.30 -18.06
N PRO A 52 -19.72 3.05 -18.70
CA PRO A 52 -20.90 2.46 -19.35
C PRO A 52 -20.58 1.52 -20.52
N MET A 53 -19.39 1.65 -21.11
CA MET A 53 -18.93 0.84 -22.25
C MET A 53 -18.12 -0.38 -21.83
N VAL A 54 -17.71 -0.46 -20.54
CA VAL A 54 -16.89 -1.56 -20.02
C VAL A 54 -17.74 -2.80 -19.79
N ARG A 55 -17.23 -3.96 -20.22
CA ARG A 55 -17.81 -5.29 -19.99
C ARG A 55 -16.71 -6.22 -19.48
N LEU A 56 -17.07 -7.26 -18.75
CA LEU A 56 -16.14 -8.32 -18.39
C LEU A 56 -16.12 -9.39 -19.49
N GLY A 57 -14.92 -9.80 -19.88
CA GLY A 57 -14.71 -11.00 -20.67
C GLY A 57 -15.00 -12.28 -19.86
N SER A 58 -15.02 -13.41 -20.53
CA SER A 58 -15.18 -14.72 -19.87
C SER A 58 -14.01 -15.10 -18.94
N ASP A 59 -12.89 -14.44 -19.10
CA ASP A 59 -11.66 -14.52 -18.28
C ASP A 59 -11.67 -13.58 -17.05
N GLY A 60 -12.76 -12.81 -16.89
CA GLY A 60 -12.91 -11.84 -15.78
C GLY A 60 -12.19 -10.50 -16.00
N PHE A 61 -11.46 -10.32 -17.10
CA PHE A 61 -10.79 -9.05 -17.39
C PHE A 61 -11.74 -8.04 -18.05
N PRO A 62 -11.57 -6.72 -17.78
CA PRO A 62 -12.40 -5.69 -18.39
C PRO A 62 -12.05 -5.49 -19.86
N ARG A 63 -13.06 -5.26 -20.69
CA ARG A 63 -12.97 -4.87 -22.09
C ARG A 63 -13.80 -3.64 -22.34
N GLY A 64 -13.33 -2.76 -23.21
CA GLY A 64 -14.00 -1.47 -23.47
C GLY A 64 -13.54 -0.78 -24.74
N VAL A 65 -13.61 0.53 -24.75
CA VAL A 65 -13.17 1.33 -25.90
C VAL A 65 -11.64 1.34 -25.97
N PRO A 66 -11.04 1.05 -27.15
CA PRO A 66 -9.60 1.09 -27.34
C PRO A 66 -8.96 2.42 -26.89
N GLY A 67 -7.86 2.33 -26.17
CA GLY A 67 -7.11 3.47 -25.66
C GLY A 67 -7.72 4.18 -24.44
N ASP A 68 -8.87 3.71 -23.95
CA ASP A 68 -9.51 4.20 -22.74
C ASP A 68 -8.94 3.52 -21.48
N VAL A 69 -9.52 3.83 -20.33
CA VAL A 69 -9.27 3.17 -19.05
C VAL A 69 -10.53 2.47 -18.55
N ALA A 70 -10.36 1.32 -17.96
CA ALA A 70 -11.42 0.55 -17.34
C ALA A 70 -11.13 0.28 -15.87
N ALA A 71 -12.15 0.08 -15.06
CA ALA A 71 -11.96 -0.37 -13.70
C ALA A 71 -12.86 -1.56 -13.34
N THR A 72 -12.35 -2.40 -12.48
CA THR A 72 -13.07 -3.53 -11.88
C THR A 72 -13.09 -3.43 -10.37
N LEU A 73 -14.11 -4.02 -9.79
CA LEU A 73 -14.33 -4.17 -8.36
C LEU A 73 -14.32 -5.66 -8.04
N SER A 74 -13.60 -6.06 -7.01
CA SER A 74 -13.49 -7.47 -6.62
C SER A 74 -13.77 -7.64 -5.14
N VAL A 75 -14.45 -8.75 -4.80
CA VAL A 75 -14.72 -9.17 -3.43
C VAL A 75 -14.41 -10.66 -3.30
N LEU A 76 -13.53 -11.01 -2.39
CA LEU A 76 -13.26 -12.39 -1.98
C LEU A 76 -13.87 -12.60 -0.59
N PRO A 77 -14.97 -13.37 -0.46
CA PRO A 77 -15.65 -13.57 0.82
C PRO A 77 -14.79 -14.40 1.81
N GLN A 78 -15.23 -14.47 3.06
CA GLN A 78 -14.68 -15.40 4.05
C GLN A 78 -15.01 -16.87 3.70
N PRO A 79 -14.14 -17.84 4.08
CA PRO A 79 -14.50 -19.27 3.96
C PRO A 79 -15.67 -19.66 4.89
N PRO A 80 -16.36 -20.78 4.68
CA PRO A 80 -16.05 -21.80 3.67
C PRO A 80 -16.52 -21.39 2.27
N TRP A 81 -15.63 -21.56 1.29
CA TRP A 81 -15.98 -21.31 -0.10
C TRP A 81 -16.80 -22.49 -0.65
N THR A 82 -18.00 -22.20 -1.12
CA THR A 82 -18.91 -23.22 -1.70
C THR A 82 -18.63 -23.51 -3.17
N GLY A 83 -17.73 -22.81 -3.81
CA GLY A 83 -17.29 -22.98 -5.20
C GLY A 83 -15.78 -22.78 -5.31
N GLY A 84 -15.08 -23.65 -6.01
CA GLY A 84 -13.62 -23.72 -6.18
C GLY A 84 -12.88 -22.38 -6.39
N GLU A 85 -12.03 -22.26 -7.41
CA GLU A 85 -11.29 -21.01 -7.73
C GLU A 85 -12.21 -19.81 -8.08
N ASP A 86 -13.51 -20.03 -8.32
CA ASP A 86 -14.52 -19.04 -8.69
C ASP A 86 -15.11 -18.25 -7.50
N SER A 87 -14.45 -18.26 -6.33
CA SER A 87 -14.96 -17.57 -5.13
C SER A 87 -14.83 -16.04 -5.18
N VAL A 88 -14.01 -15.50 -6.07
CA VAL A 88 -13.86 -14.06 -6.24
C VAL A 88 -14.99 -13.50 -7.10
N MET A 89 -15.79 -12.63 -6.52
CA MET A 89 -16.80 -11.86 -7.28
C MET A 89 -16.14 -10.66 -7.93
N ILE A 90 -16.23 -10.54 -9.26
CA ILE A 90 -15.69 -9.42 -10.02
C ILE A 90 -16.81 -8.73 -10.77
N ARG A 91 -16.86 -7.38 -10.71
CA ARG A 91 -17.81 -6.54 -11.45
C ARG A 91 -17.11 -5.36 -12.11
N PRO A 92 -17.56 -4.90 -13.28
CA PRO A 92 -17.04 -3.66 -13.84
C PRO A 92 -17.46 -2.48 -12.95
N TYR A 93 -16.65 -1.42 -12.95
CA TYR A 93 -16.99 -0.21 -12.20
C TYR A 93 -18.32 0.38 -12.70
N SER A 94 -19.18 0.69 -11.75
CA SER A 94 -20.36 1.56 -11.92
C SER A 94 -20.77 2.07 -10.54
N PRO A 95 -21.57 3.16 -10.44
CA PRO A 95 -22.08 3.61 -9.13
C PRO A 95 -22.80 2.50 -8.36
N ALA A 96 -23.66 1.73 -9.02
CA ALA A 96 -24.38 0.62 -8.38
C ALA A 96 -23.45 -0.52 -7.92
N ASN A 97 -22.38 -0.80 -8.66
CA ASN A 97 -21.41 -1.82 -8.28
C ASN A 97 -20.47 -1.34 -7.16
N ILE A 98 -20.18 -0.05 -7.05
CA ILE A 98 -19.51 0.53 -5.87
C ILE A 98 -20.39 0.33 -4.62
N GLU A 99 -21.68 0.68 -4.69
CA GLU A 99 -22.62 0.48 -3.58
C GLU A 99 -22.71 -1.00 -3.19
N TRP A 100 -22.77 -1.90 -4.17
CA TRP A 100 -22.69 -3.34 -3.91
C TRP A 100 -21.41 -3.71 -3.16
N MET A 101 -20.24 -3.32 -3.66
CA MET A 101 -18.96 -3.66 -3.04
C MET A 101 -18.86 -3.14 -1.61
N LEU A 102 -19.32 -1.90 -1.36
CA LEU A 102 -19.34 -1.32 -0.01
C LEU A 102 -20.32 -2.05 0.90
N GLY A 103 -21.45 -2.54 0.37
CA GLY A 103 -22.40 -3.37 1.10
C GLY A 103 -21.82 -4.71 1.55
N GLU A 104 -20.94 -5.33 0.75
CA GLU A 104 -20.26 -6.58 1.09
C GLU A 104 -19.26 -6.43 2.27
N LEU A 105 -18.77 -5.21 2.55
CA LEU A 105 -17.83 -4.96 3.65
C LEU A 105 -18.41 -5.35 5.03
N VAL A 106 -19.72 -5.33 5.20
CA VAL A 106 -20.39 -5.75 6.45
C VAL A 106 -20.05 -7.20 6.83
N GLN A 107 -19.75 -8.04 5.83
CA GLN A 107 -19.36 -9.45 6.03
C GLN A 107 -17.85 -9.64 6.25
N ARG A 108 -17.08 -8.58 6.37
CA ARG A 108 -15.60 -8.62 6.49
C ARG A 108 -14.95 -9.56 5.49
N PRO A 109 -15.07 -9.36 4.16
CA PRO A 109 -14.47 -10.26 3.18
C PRO A 109 -12.93 -10.32 3.34
N LEU A 110 -12.33 -11.45 2.97
CA LEU A 110 -10.87 -11.61 3.03
C LEU A 110 -10.12 -10.59 2.19
N SER A 111 -10.71 -10.21 1.05
CA SER A 111 -10.13 -9.18 0.19
C SER A 111 -11.23 -8.43 -0.54
N THR A 112 -11.08 -7.12 -0.60
CA THR A 112 -11.91 -6.25 -1.44
C THR A 112 -11.00 -5.31 -2.20
N GLY A 113 -11.23 -5.17 -3.52
CA GLY A 113 -10.32 -4.42 -4.37
C GLY A 113 -11.01 -3.55 -5.41
N PHE A 114 -10.35 -2.45 -5.75
CA PHE A 114 -10.55 -1.62 -6.91
C PHE A 114 -9.30 -1.73 -7.78
N GLU A 115 -9.47 -2.05 -9.04
CA GLU A 115 -8.38 -2.14 -10.01
C GLU A 115 -8.72 -1.30 -11.24
N LEU A 116 -7.82 -0.38 -11.61
CA LEU A 116 -7.94 0.47 -12.78
C LEU A 116 -6.83 0.10 -13.76
N VAL A 117 -7.19 -0.20 -15.00
CA VAL A 117 -6.27 -0.62 -16.07
C VAL A 117 -6.46 0.22 -17.33
N GLY A 118 -5.37 0.46 -18.05
CA GLY A 118 -5.42 0.99 -19.41
C GLY A 118 -5.83 -0.10 -20.40
N LEU A 119 -6.57 0.29 -21.44
CA LEU A 119 -6.97 -0.59 -22.53
C LEU A 119 -6.13 -0.31 -23.78
N ASP A 120 -5.74 -1.35 -24.49
CA ASP A 120 -4.94 -1.30 -25.70
C ASP A 120 -5.75 -0.91 -26.96
N ALA A 121 -5.15 -1.09 -28.14
CA ALA A 121 -5.80 -0.78 -29.43
C ALA A 121 -6.97 -1.72 -29.78
N ASP A 122 -7.06 -2.87 -29.10
CA ASP A 122 -8.13 -3.86 -29.26
C ASP A 122 -9.19 -3.72 -28.16
N GLY A 123 -9.02 -2.80 -27.21
CA GLY A 123 -9.91 -2.58 -26.07
C GLY A 123 -9.75 -3.63 -24.97
N GLU A 124 -8.61 -4.32 -24.91
CA GLU A 124 -8.25 -5.28 -23.91
C GLU A 124 -7.20 -4.71 -22.93
N PRO A 125 -7.08 -5.22 -21.70
CA PRO A 125 -6.00 -4.80 -20.81
C PRO A 125 -4.63 -5.11 -21.44
N TYR A 126 -3.70 -4.17 -21.36
CA TYR A 126 -2.34 -4.42 -21.81
C TYR A 126 -1.73 -5.58 -21.01
N GLU A 127 -1.26 -6.62 -21.66
CA GLU A 127 -0.66 -7.77 -20.99
C GLU A 127 0.65 -7.46 -20.22
N THR A 128 1.38 -6.41 -20.64
CA THR A 128 2.74 -6.17 -20.13
C THR A 128 3.08 -4.72 -19.79
N THR A 129 2.26 -3.74 -20.15
CA THR A 129 2.61 -2.31 -20.04
C THR A 129 1.50 -1.43 -19.49
N SER A 130 0.37 -2.01 -19.04
CA SER A 130 -0.74 -1.21 -18.54
C SER A 130 -0.43 -0.62 -17.17
N GLU A 131 -0.72 0.68 -17.06
CA GLU A 131 -0.90 1.32 -15.78
C GLU A 131 -2.00 0.61 -15.02
N THR A 132 -1.63 -0.20 -14.07
CA THR A 132 -2.62 -0.77 -13.18
C THR A 132 -2.49 -0.09 -11.83
N LEU A 133 -3.48 0.73 -11.47
CA LEU A 133 -3.67 1.16 -10.09
C LEU A 133 -4.49 0.09 -9.37
N LEU A 134 -3.87 -0.52 -8.38
CA LEU A 134 -4.54 -1.45 -7.48
C LEU A 134 -4.76 -0.77 -6.13
N VAL A 135 -6.01 -0.75 -5.64
CA VAL A 135 -6.36 -0.35 -4.26
C VAL A 135 -7.09 -1.52 -3.62
N ARG A 136 -6.60 -1.99 -2.48
CA ARG A 136 -7.10 -3.21 -1.85
C ARG A 136 -7.19 -3.08 -0.34
N VAL A 137 -8.20 -3.72 0.22
CA VAL A 137 -8.32 -4.03 1.65
C VAL A 137 -8.20 -5.53 1.81
N MET A 138 -7.38 -5.98 2.75
CA MET A 138 -7.19 -7.40 3.07
C MET A 138 -7.39 -7.62 4.55
N VAL A 139 -8.21 -8.61 4.90
CA VAL A 139 -8.43 -9.07 6.27
C VAL A 139 -7.61 -10.32 6.48
N LEU A 140 -6.98 -10.49 7.65
CA LEU A 140 -6.26 -11.71 7.96
C LEU A 140 -7.28 -12.79 8.37
N GLU A 141 -7.24 -13.96 7.72
CA GLU A 141 -8.22 -15.04 7.89
C GLU A 141 -8.36 -15.50 9.35
N ASP A 142 -7.23 -15.77 10.01
CA ASP A 142 -7.21 -16.29 11.40
C ASP A 142 -7.34 -15.21 12.47
N THR A 143 -7.21 -13.93 12.12
CA THR A 143 -7.22 -12.78 13.02
C THR A 143 -7.88 -11.59 12.31
N PRO A 144 -9.21 -11.65 12.09
CA PRO A 144 -9.92 -10.72 11.21
C PRO A 144 -9.94 -9.26 11.69
N GLU A 145 -9.59 -9.01 12.95
CA GLU A 145 -9.35 -7.67 13.48
C GLU A 145 -8.10 -6.99 12.89
N TRP A 146 -7.20 -7.76 12.28
CA TRP A 146 -6.03 -7.23 11.59
C TRP A 146 -6.34 -7.01 10.11
N VAL A 147 -6.20 -5.78 9.69
CA VAL A 147 -6.55 -5.31 8.35
C VAL A 147 -5.35 -4.64 7.70
N GLN A 148 -5.16 -4.91 6.43
CA GLN A 148 -4.12 -4.32 5.62
C GLN A 148 -4.75 -3.51 4.47
N PHE A 149 -4.46 -2.22 4.43
CA PHE A 149 -4.84 -1.29 3.37
C PHE A 149 -3.66 -1.12 2.43
N MET A 150 -3.85 -1.45 1.16
CA MET A 150 -2.79 -1.45 0.16
C MET A 150 -3.20 -0.62 -1.04
N ALA A 151 -2.27 0.13 -1.60
CA ALA A 151 -2.40 0.66 -2.95
C ALA A 151 -1.04 0.65 -3.65
N GLY A 152 -1.06 0.45 -4.97
CA GLY A 152 0.16 0.41 -5.76
C GLY A 152 -0.11 0.59 -7.24
N ILE A 153 0.90 1.06 -7.98
CA ILE A 153 0.93 1.04 -9.44
C ILE A 153 1.83 -0.10 -9.86
N VAL A 154 1.31 -1.04 -10.65
CA VAL A 154 2.00 -2.29 -11.01
C VAL A 154 2.93 -2.10 -12.19
N SER A 155 2.62 -1.26 -13.15
CA SER A 155 3.53 -0.86 -14.22
C SER A 155 3.35 0.61 -14.50
N SER A 156 4.45 1.30 -14.76
CA SER A 156 4.42 2.75 -14.70
C SER A 156 4.45 3.39 -16.07
N PRO A 157 3.40 4.14 -16.39
CA PRO A 157 3.48 5.12 -17.43
C PRO A 157 4.08 6.45 -16.94
N PRO A 158 4.25 7.44 -17.82
CA PRO A 158 4.86 8.74 -17.49
C PRO A 158 4.20 9.51 -16.34
N GLY A 159 3.00 9.11 -15.90
CA GLY A 159 2.23 9.76 -14.82
C GLY A 159 2.46 9.21 -13.41
N GLY A 160 2.91 7.96 -13.27
CA GLY A 160 2.97 7.23 -12.00
C GLY A 160 4.33 7.23 -11.28
N ASP A 161 5.32 7.98 -11.73
CA ASP A 161 6.65 8.00 -11.11
C ASP A 161 6.64 8.76 -9.77
N LEU A 162 6.95 8.06 -8.68
CA LEU A 162 6.99 8.60 -7.32
C LEU A 162 8.03 9.74 -7.17
N ARG A 163 9.04 9.81 -8.05
CA ARG A 163 10.02 10.92 -8.05
C ARG A 163 9.42 12.26 -8.47
N ARG A 164 8.25 12.27 -9.11
CA ARG A 164 7.55 13.52 -9.45
C ARG A 164 6.89 14.11 -8.20
N PRO A 165 7.15 15.38 -7.84
CA PRO A 165 6.63 15.99 -6.62
C PRO A 165 5.10 15.87 -6.45
N ALA A 166 4.33 16.05 -7.54
CA ALA A 166 2.87 15.94 -7.49
C ALA A 166 2.40 14.51 -7.17
N VAL A 167 3.12 13.49 -7.67
CA VAL A 167 2.82 12.08 -7.39
C VAL A 167 3.19 11.74 -5.95
N SER A 168 4.42 12.05 -5.53
CA SER A 168 4.85 11.78 -4.14
C SER A 168 3.98 12.48 -3.11
N SER A 169 3.61 13.76 -3.33
CA SER A 169 2.70 14.47 -2.43
C SER A 169 1.32 13.82 -2.34
N ARG A 170 0.76 13.39 -3.46
CA ARG A 170 -0.55 12.71 -3.49
C ARG A 170 -0.53 11.39 -2.71
N TRP A 171 0.48 10.55 -2.95
CA TRP A 171 0.62 9.26 -2.26
C TRP A 171 0.86 9.43 -0.76
N ALA A 172 1.71 10.38 -0.37
CA ALA A 172 1.90 10.72 1.04
C ALA A 172 0.61 11.21 1.70
N GLU A 173 -0.14 12.10 1.03
CA GLU A 173 -1.40 12.64 1.56
C GLU A 173 -2.47 11.55 1.75
N VAL A 174 -2.69 10.68 0.77
CA VAL A 174 -3.66 9.58 0.88
C VAL A 174 -3.28 8.64 2.02
N CYS A 175 -2.00 8.26 2.14
CA CYS A 175 -1.50 7.44 3.24
C CYS A 175 -1.72 8.15 4.59
N ARG A 176 -1.44 9.45 4.68
CA ARG A 176 -1.62 10.25 5.90
C ARG A 176 -3.09 10.34 6.31
N MET A 177 -3.99 10.62 5.36
CA MET A 177 -5.43 10.67 5.60
C MET A 177 -5.95 9.35 6.17
N MET A 178 -5.44 8.21 5.68
CA MET A 178 -5.80 6.91 6.22
C MET A 178 -5.21 6.69 7.62
N ALA A 179 -3.92 7.02 7.83
CA ALA A 179 -3.27 6.89 9.12
C ALA A 179 -3.90 7.77 10.23
N GLN A 180 -4.63 8.81 9.86
CA GLN A 180 -5.39 9.64 10.79
C GLN A 180 -6.73 9.03 11.20
N ARG A 181 -7.24 8.03 10.45
CA ARG A 181 -8.55 7.40 10.67
C ARG A 181 -8.48 6.13 11.48
N VAL A 182 -7.35 5.44 11.47
CA VAL A 182 -7.23 4.11 12.06
C VAL A 182 -6.07 4.04 13.05
N ASP A 183 -6.18 3.12 14.02
CA ASP A 183 -5.09 2.78 14.93
C ASP A 183 -4.04 1.93 14.21
N VAL A 184 -3.06 2.61 13.63
CA VAL A 184 -2.02 2.02 12.77
C VAL A 184 -1.04 1.19 13.58
N SER A 185 -0.75 -0.03 13.12
CA SER A 185 0.35 -0.84 13.63
C SER A 185 1.63 -0.71 12.80
N PHE A 186 1.50 -0.34 11.54
CA PHE A 186 2.59 0.00 10.62
C PHE A 186 2.03 0.69 9.37
N GLY A 187 2.79 1.57 8.76
CA GLY A 187 2.45 2.11 7.45
C GLY A 187 3.67 2.66 6.72
N HIS A 188 3.64 2.66 5.39
CA HIS A 188 4.69 3.25 4.58
C HIS A 188 4.21 3.73 3.20
N VAL A 189 5.02 4.63 2.60
CA VAL A 189 5.01 4.92 1.16
C VAL A 189 6.41 4.66 0.61
N CYS A 190 6.52 3.84 -0.42
CA CYS A 190 7.79 3.41 -1.01
C CYS A 190 7.67 3.21 -2.53
N ASP A 191 8.79 2.84 -3.16
CA ASP A 191 8.88 2.33 -4.53
C ASP A 191 9.45 0.90 -4.59
N ASP A 192 9.72 0.31 -3.46
CA ASP A 192 10.16 -1.08 -3.34
C ASP A 192 8.94 -2.01 -3.23
N ASP A 193 8.92 -3.02 -4.06
CA ASP A 193 7.85 -4.01 -4.08
C ASP A 193 8.34 -5.37 -3.58
N SER A 194 7.76 -5.80 -2.48
CA SER A 194 7.79 -7.21 -2.11
C SER A 194 6.60 -7.98 -2.70
N GLY A 195 5.63 -7.28 -3.30
CA GLY A 195 4.45 -7.86 -3.98
C GLY A 195 3.46 -8.59 -3.08
N ARG A 196 3.76 -8.78 -1.80
CA ARG A 196 3.03 -9.70 -0.90
C ARG A 196 2.56 -9.09 0.40
N GLY A 197 2.48 -7.75 0.48
CA GLY A 197 2.12 -7.05 1.72
C GLY A 197 3.17 -7.20 2.83
N GLN A 198 4.42 -7.50 2.47
CA GLN A 198 5.60 -7.49 3.32
C GLN A 198 6.48 -6.29 2.98
N THR A 199 7.29 -5.84 3.93
CA THR A 199 8.33 -4.88 3.65
C THR A 199 9.59 -5.58 3.14
N PRO A 200 10.51 -4.90 2.44
CA PRO A 200 11.80 -5.47 2.09
C PRO A 200 12.56 -6.01 3.30
N LEU A 201 12.45 -5.34 4.46
CA LEU A 201 13.11 -5.78 5.69
C LEU A 201 12.49 -7.07 6.25
N ASP A 202 11.14 -7.20 6.22
CA ASP A 202 10.46 -8.43 6.63
C ASP A 202 10.93 -9.62 5.80
N GLU A 203 11.03 -9.44 4.49
CA GLU A 203 11.46 -10.50 3.57
C GLU A 203 12.91 -10.92 3.80
N MET A 204 13.82 -9.95 3.92
CA MET A 204 15.25 -10.22 4.05
C MET A 204 15.65 -10.77 5.43
N LEU A 205 14.80 -10.60 6.46
CA LEU A 205 15.01 -11.17 7.78
C LEU A 205 14.31 -12.51 8.01
N PHE A 206 13.52 -13.01 7.05
CA PHE A 206 12.78 -14.27 7.14
C PHE A 206 11.95 -14.43 8.42
N ARG A 207 11.22 -13.40 8.84
CA ARG A 207 10.53 -13.32 10.12
C ARG A 207 9.18 -14.05 10.20
N GLY A 208 9.09 -15.29 9.76
CA GLY A 208 7.92 -16.13 9.98
C GLY A 208 6.69 -15.81 9.11
N GLY A 209 6.87 -15.05 8.03
CA GLY A 209 5.82 -14.73 7.07
C GLY A 209 4.98 -13.49 7.42
N ARG A 210 4.09 -13.13 6.49
CA ARG A 210 3.29 -11.89 6.50
C ARG A 210 2.41 -11.74 7.75
N ILE A 211 1.67 -12.78 8.11
CA ILE A 211 0.71 -12.76 9.24
C ILE A 211 1.42 -12.39 10.54
N LEU A 212 2.52 -13.10 10.86
CA LEU A 212 3.28 -12.84 12.07
C LEU A 212 3.90 -11.44 12.09
N SER A 213 4.35 -10.95 10.93
CA SER A 213 4.90 -9.60 10.81
C SER A 213 3.83 -8.54 11.08
N ILE A 214 2.61 -8.68 10.55
CA ILE A 214 1.50 -7.76 10.75
C ILE A 214 1.09 -7.74 12.22
N THR A 215 0.79 -8.90 12.81
CA THR A 215 0.28 -8.99 14.19
C THR A 215 1.28 -8.52 15.25
N LYS A 216 2.59 -8.57 14.94
CA LYS A 216 3.66 -8.04 15.80
C LYS A 216 4.11 -6.62 15.47
N GLY A 217 3.47 -5.95 14.53
CA GLY A 217 3.85 -4.59 14.11
C GLY A 217 3.84 -3.55 15.23
N ARG A 218 3.07 -3.78 16.31
CA ARG A 218 3.05 -2.93 17.52
C ARG A 218 4.21 -3.19 18.49
N GLU A 219 4.87 -4.33 18.40
CA GLU A 219 6.00 -4.70 19.26
C GLU A 219 7.35 -4.34 18.64
N VAL A 220 7.43 -4.51 17.30
CA VAL A 220 8.62 -4.31 16.48
C VAL A 220 8.21 -3.72 15.13
N LEU A 221 8.86 -2.63 14.73
CA LEU A 221 8.55 -1.96 13.48
C LEU A 221 8.92 -2.86 12.29
N ARG A 222 7.96 -3.06 11.37
CA ARG A 222 8.11 -3.99 10.24
C ARG A 222 9.16 -3.57 9.20
N GLY A 223 9.46 -2.26 9.14
CA GLY A 223 10.39 -1.72 8.16
C GLY A 223 10.46 -0.19 8.24
N TYR A 224 11.10 0.39 7.26
CA TYR A 224 11.22 1.84 7.10
C TYR A 224 11.24 2.19 5.62
N SER A 225 10.82 3.40 5.30
CA SER A 225 10.80 3.91 3.93
C SER A 225 10.85 5.43 3.89
N TRP A 226 10.60 6.01 2.72
CA TRP A 226 10.47 7.47 2.55
C TRP A 226 9.42 8.06 3.50
N VAL A 227 8.25 7.44 3.57
CA VAL A 227 7.27 7.66 4.63
C VAL A 227 7.21 6.41 5.49
N THR A 228 7.24 6.58 6.80
CA THR A 228 7.05 5.50 7.79
C THR A 228 6.03 5.96 8.83
N VAL A 229 5.02 5.13 9.06
CA VAL A 229 4.04 5.33 10.15
C VAL A 229 4.40 4.37 11.27
N VAL A 230 4.59 4.94 12.47
CA VAL A 230 5.03 4.21 13.66
C VAL A 230 3.88 4.17 14.67
N PRO A 231 3.51 2.99 15.23
CA PRO A 231 2.44 2.88 16.22
C PRO A 231 2.84 3.51 17.57
N ALA A 232 1.84 3.85 18.38
CA ALA A 232 2.00 4.59 19.63
C ALA A 232 3.06 4.02 20.59
N GLY A 233 3.05 2.70 20.83
CA GLY A 233 4.00 2.06 21.74
C GLY A 233 5.45 2.14 21.26
N LEU A 234 5.68 2.05 19.95
CA LEU A 234 7.01 2.22 19.36
C LEU A 234 7.41 3.69 19.28
N ALA A 235 6.46 4.59 19.03
CA ALA A 235 6.69 6.03 19.08
C ALA A 235 7.22 6.49 20.47
N GLN A 236 6.64 5.95 21.54
CA GLN A 236 7.13 6.21 22.91
C GLN A 236 8.56 5.68 23.13
N LYS A 237 8.88 4.47 22.65
CA LYS A 237 10.25 3.91 22.70
C LYS A 237 11.28 4.76 21.96
N LEU A 238 10.87 5.46 20.90
CA LEU A 238 11.69 6.40 20.12
C LEU A 238 11.82 7.77 20.79
N GLY A 239 11.18 8.03 21.93
CA GLY A 239 11.16 9.33 22.61
C GLY A 239 10.16 10.32 22.03
N GLY A 240 9.19 9.85 21.24
CA GLY A 240 8.09 10.66 20.70
C GLY A 240 8.49 11.62 19.58
N ALA A 241 7.59 12.49 19.20
CA ALA A 241 7.77 13.42 18.09
C ALA A 241 8.95 14.38 18.30
N GLN A 242 9.19 14.81 19.52
CA GLN A 242 10.28 15.73 19.83
C GLN A 242 11.65 15.10 19.54
N ALA A 243 11.88 13.86 19.97
CA ALA A 243 13.13 13.13 19.72
C ALA A 243 13.31 12.88 18.22
N MET A 244 12.24 12.51 17.49
CA MET A 244 12.31 12.29 16.05
C MET A 244 12.62 13.57 15.28
N ARG A 245 12.07 14.72 15.67
CA ARG A 245 12.44 16.03 15.09
C ARG A 245 13.91 16.37 15.37
N ALA A 246 14.37 16.13 16.60
CA ALA A 246 15.76 16.40 17.00
C ALA A 246 16.79 15.50 16.31
N SER A 247 16.37 14.30 15.83
CA SER A 247 17.25 13.38 15.10
C SER A 247 17.75 13.93 13.76
N GLY A 248 17.03 14.89 13.15
CA GLY A 248 17.32 15.41 11.82
C GLY A 248 17.13 14.41 10.68
N ALA A 249 16.53 13.26 10.95
CA ALA A 249 16.30 12.20 9.96
C ALA A 249 15.07 12.46 9.09
N PHE A 250 14.13 13.29 9.55
CA PHE A 250 12.81 13.49 8.95
C PHE A 250 12.54 14.96 8.68
N ALA A 251 12.05 15.26 7.48
CA ALA A 251 11.58 16.58 7.10
C ALA A 251 10.21 16.92 7.70
N VAL A 252 9.37 15.89 7.92
CA VAL A 252 8.06 16.01 8.57
C VAL A 252 7.94 14.98 9.67
N VAL A 253 7.52 15.44 10.85
CA VAL A 253 7.21 14.60 12.02
C VAL A 253 5.93 15.12 12.65
N ASP A 254 4.86 14.35 12.52
CA ASP A 254 3.54 14.67 13.09
C ASP A 254 3.05 13.57 14.02
N GLU A 255 2.34 13.99 15.05
CA GLU A 255 1.62 13.06 15.92
C GLU A 255 0.28 12.68 15.28
N LEU A 256 -0.06 11.41 15.37
CA LEU A 256 -1.35 10.86 14.88
C LEU A 256 -2.37 10.79 16.01
N PRO A 257 -3.69 10.82 15.71
CA PRO A 257 -4.75 10.80 16.72
C PRO A 257 -4.67 9.66 17.73
N PHE A 258 -4.17 8.48 17.30
CA PHE A 258 -4.01 7.30 18.15
C PHE A 258 -2.64 7.22 18.85
N GLY A 259 -1.88 8.32 18.90
CA GLY A 259 -0.58 8.40 19.58
C GLY A 259 0.61 7.88 18.77
N GLY A 260 0.39 7.42 17.55
CA GLY A 260 1.46 7.05 16.61
C GLY A 260 2.16 8.28 16.02
N LEU A 261 3.18 8.03 15.19
CA LEU A 261 3.92 9.08 14.49
C LEU A 261 3.85 8.88 12.98
N TRP A 262 3.61 9.98 12.26
CA TRP A 262 3.89 10.15 10.84
C TRP A 262 5.30 10.68 10.67
N LEU A 263 6.15 9.92 9.98
CA LEU A 263 7.56 10.26 9.75
C LEU A 263 7.82 10.29 8.25
N GLN A 264 8.16 11.45 7.69
CA GLN A 264 8.51 11.61 6.28
C GLN A 264 9.96 12.09 6.16
N ALA A 265 10.80 11.26 5.53
CA ALA A 265 12.25 11.45 5.50
C ALA A 265 12.69 12.72 4.78
N THR A 266 12.09 13.03 3.62
CA THR A 266 12.39 14.20 2.79
C THR A 266 11.09 14.81 2.28
N ARG A 267 11.12 16.05 1.81
CA ARG A 267 9.92 16.73 1.33
C ARG A 267 9.30 16.00 0.15
N TYR A 268 10.13 15.54 -0.79
CA TYR A 268 9.73 14.77 -1.96
C TYR A 268 10.52 13.47 -2.04
N PHE A 269 9.93 12.45 -2.63
CA PHE A 269 10.59 11.14 -2.77
C PHE A 269 11.90 11.20 -3.57
N ALA A 270 12.00 12.09 -4.57
CA ALA A 270 13.22 12.27 -5.37
C ALA A 270 14.46 12.66 -4.52
N GLU A 271 14.24 13.23 -3.33
CA GLU A 271 15.29 13.65 -2.39
C GLU A 271 15.69 12.52 -1.40
N TYR A 272 14.96 11.36 -1.44
CA TYR A 272 15.20 10.22 -0.56
C TYR A 272 16.38 9.39 -1.09
N ASP A 273 17.57 9.96 -0.97
CA ASP A 273 18.86 9.42 -1.38
C ASP A 273 19.42 8.41 -0.35
N PRO A 274 20.53 7.70 -0.65
CA PRO A 274 21.16 6.76 0.28
C PRO A 274 21.52 7.38 1.64
N ALA A 275 21.90 8.65 1.69
CA ALA A 275 22.22 9.32 2.95
C ALA A 275 20.96 9.54 3.80
N ALA A 276 19.82 9.90 3.18
CA ALA A 276 18.53 9.97 3.86
C ALA A 276 18.08 8.60 4.36
N VAL A 277 18.22 7.53 3.55
CA VAL A 277 17.93 6.15 3.97
C VAL A 277 18.72 5.77 5.22
N HIS A 278 20.02 6.07 5.26
CA HIS A 278 20.85 5.79 6.44
C HIS A 278 20.41 6.58 7.68
N ARG A 279 20.03 7.87 7.52
CA ARG A 279 19.53 8.67 8.67
C ARG A 279 18.25 8.07 9.23
N VAL A 280 17.29 7.69 8.35
CA VAL A 280 16.03 7.04 8.75
C VAL A 280 16.29 5.72 9.48
N PHE A 281 17.12 4.85 8.90
CA PHE A 281 17.49 3.58 9.52
C PHE A 281 18.05 3.76 10.93
N ARG A 282 19.00 4.67 11.12
CA ARG A 282 19.61 4.94 12.44
C ARG A 282 18.59 5.47 13.45
N ALA A 283 17.74 6.40 13.04
CA ALA A 283 16.72 6.97 13.91
C ALA A 283 15.69 5.92 14.36
N LEU A 284 15.38 4.94 13.51
CA LEU A 284 14.41 3.89 13.78
C LEU A 284 15.03 2.60 14.34
N ALA A 285 16.35 2.44 14.34
CA ALA A 285 17.05 1.25 14.81
C ALA A 285 16.61 0.72 16.19
N PRO A 286 16.27 1.57 17.19
CA PRO A 286 15.80 1.10 18.49
C PRO A 286 14.51 0.25 18.43
N VAL A 287 13.69 0.41 17.41
CA VAL A 287 12.40 -0.28 17.25
C VAL A 287 12.36 -1.24 16.04
N LEU A 288 13.41 -1.23 15.21
CA LEU A 288 13.55 -2.20 14.12
C LEU A 288 13.90 -3.59 14.65
N PRO A 289 13.59 -4.66 13.92
CA PRO A 289 14.00 -6.02 14.29
C PRO A 289 15.51 -6.16 14.32
N ALA A 290 16.02 -6.94 15.27
CA ALA A 290 17.40 -7.41 15.28
C ALA A 290 17.61 -8.47 14.18
N GLY A 291 18.81 -8.53 13.66
CA GLY A 291 19.25 -9.48 12.65
C GLY A 291 19.80 -8.78 11.40
N GLN A 292 20.78 -9.42 10.80
CA GLN A 292 21.38 -8.94 9.58
C GLN A 292 20.52 -9.39 8.38
N ALA A 293 20.05 -8.43 7.58
CA ALA A 293 19.37 -8.70 6.33
C ALA A 293 20.27 -9.51 5.39
N LYS A 294 19.69 -10.53 4.73
CA LYS A 294 20.41 -11.40 3.80
C LYS A 294 19.68 -11.43 2.46
N PRO A 295 20.40 -11.23 1.34
CA PRO A 295 19.80 -11.33 0.01
C PRO A 295 19.33 -12.77 -0.22
N LYS A 296 18.12 -12.91 -0.77
CA LYS A 296 17.65 -14.20 -1.27
C LYS A 296 18.33 -14.52 -2.61
N PRO A 297 18.62 -15.79 -2.90
CA PRO A 297 19.02 -16.20 -4.24
C PRO A 297 17.91 -15.84 -5.24
N PHE A 298 18.28 -15.23 -6.35
CA PHE A 298 17.40 -14.87 -7.47
C PHE A 298 16.41 -13.70 -7.24
N ASP A 299 16.37 -13.08 -6.06
CA ASP A 299 15.56 -11.90 -5.84
C ASP A 299 16.33 -10.61 -6.22
N GLU A 300 15.63 -9.65 -6.80
CA GLU A 300 16.18 -8.31 -6.99
C GLU A 300 16.47 -7.70 -5.61
N ARG A 301 17.63 -7.06 -5.48
CA ARG A 301 18.01 -6.43 -4.22
C ARG A 301 17.15 -5.20 -4.00
N PRO A 302 16.51 -5.07 -2.82
CA PRO A 302 15.82 -3.84 -2.47
C PRO A 302 16.76 -2.63 -2.58
N ARG A 303 16.31 -1.57 -3.22
CA ARG A 303 17.16 -0.42 -3.57
C ARG A 303 17.51 0.44 -2.38
N ARG A 304 16.65 0.43 -1.34
CA ARG A 304 16.74 1.32 -0.18
C ARG A 304 16.76 0.56 1.14
N LEU A 305 17.36 -0.60 1.15
CA LEU A 305 17.56 -1.41 2.36
C LEU A 305 19.00 -1.25 2.87
N ILE A 306 19.12 -0.96 4.17
CA ILE A 306 20.39 -1.04 4.89
C ILE A 306 20.58 -2.49 5.36
N TRP A 307 21.72 -3.07 5.00
CA TRP A 307 22.03 -4.48 5.24
C TRP A 307 22.60 -4.75 6.64
N ASP A 308 22.86 -3.69 7.42
CA ASP A 308 23.38 -3.79 8.77
C ASP A 308 22.31 -4.31 9.74
N ASP A 309 22.77 -4.96 10.82
CA ASP A 309 21.90 -5.31 11.93
C ASP A 309 21.53 -4.06 12.72
N ALA A 310 20.23 -3.79 12.85
CA ALA A 310 19.71 -2.65 13.61
C ALA A 310 20.16 -2.70 15.10
N ALA A 311 20.43 -3.88 15.64
CA ALA A 311 20.92 -4.02 17.01
C ALA A 311 22.25 -3.31 17.26
N ASN A 312 23.08 -3.12 16.23
CA ASN A 312 24.36 -2.42 16.31
C ASN A 312 24.22 -0.89 16.42
N TRP A 313 22.99 -0.36 16.26
CA TRP A 313 22.71 1.08 16.21
C TRP A 313 21.75 1.55 17.32
N ARG A 314 21.51 0.72 18.33
CA ARG A 314 20.64 0.98 19.50
C ARG A 314 21.34 1.76 20.57
#